data_2c766efdf13ad3a3525b640970e92a1f
#
_entry.id   2c766efdf13ad3a3525b640970e92a1f
#
_cell.length_a   1.000
_cell.length_b   1.000
_cell.length_c   1.000
_cell.angle_alpha   90.00
_cell.angle_beta   90.00
_cell.angle_gamma   90.00
#
_symmetry.space_group_name_H-M   'P 1'
#
loop_
_entity.id
_entity.type
_entity.pdbx_description
1 polymer ?
#
loop_
_entity_poly.entity_id
_entity_poly.type
_entity_poly.pdbx_seq_one_letter_code
_entity_poly.pdbx_strand_id
1 'polypeptide(L)'
;MRKKIMAVVLSCLTIIGLVVSSFAVSFSASAVSVDEMTKAAVQIISRSEGTYGTINRNDNGAVSIGMLQWHADRALQLMRSIANADTGSAQSILGSTFYNEVMTASSWNSRTFSAAEGTAASNLLTTAAGKSKQDALAYSDVQGYISAGQNLGISNAGVLVYYAELYNRGMGVARRILNAAANGGAYS
;
A
#
# COMPACT_ATOMS: atom_id res chain seq x y z
N MET A 1 -5.70 -31.21 3.47
CA MET A 1 -5.54 -29.86 2.91
C MET A 1 -6.83 -29.02 2.87
N ARG A 2 -7.97 -29.53 2.38
CA ARG A 2 -9.25 -28.77 2.30
C ARG A 2 -9.76 -28.20 3.63
N LYS A 3 -9.61 -28.90 4.77
CA LYS A 3 -10.06 -28.43 6.09
C LYS A 3 -9.26 -27.25 6.65
N LYS A 4 -7.97 -27.13 6.31
CA LYS A 4 -7.12 -25.99 6.76
C LYS A 4 -7.41 -24.70 5.98
N ILE A 5 -7.75 -24.83 4.70
CA ILE A 5 -8.12 -23.68 3.85
C ILE A 5 -9.47 -23.11 4.30
N MET A 6 -10.42 -23.97 4.66
CA MET A 6 -11.74 -23.53 5.16
C MET A 6 -11.65 -22.81 6.51
N ALA A 7 -10.72 -23.21 7.40
CA ALA A 7 -10.49 -22.53 8.68
C ALA A 7 -9.87 -21.13 8.50
N VAL A 8 -8.99 -20.95 7.53
CA VAL A 8 -8.38 -19.64 7.23
C VAL A 8 -9.41 -18.69 6.60
N VAL A 9 -10.25 -19.17 5.71
CA VAL A 9 -11.34 -18.39 5.09
C VAL A 9 -12.39 -17.99 6.13
N LEU A 10 -12.75 -18.90 7.05
CA LEU A 10 -13.70 -18.61 8.12
C LEU A 10 -13.13 -17.65 9.17
N SER A 11 -11.80 -17.74 9.47
CA SER A 11 -11.11 -16.82 10.36
C SER A 11 -11.00 -15.42 9.76
N CYS A 12 -10.77 -15.29 8.44
CA CYS A 12 -10.81 -14.00 7.77
C CYS A 12 -12.22 -13.38 7.76
N LEU A 13 -13.27 -14.18 7.59
CA LEU A 13 -14.66 -13.71 7.64
C LEU A 13 -15.06 -13.21 9.04
N THR A 14 -14.59 -13.84 10.11
CA THR A 14 -14.88 -13.39 11.48
C THR A 14 -14.10 -12.12 11.87
N ILE A 15 -12.87 -11.94 11.37
CA ILE A 15 -12.08 -10.72 11.57
C ILE A 15 -12.72 -9.57 10.75
N ILE A 16 -13.23 -9.83 9.56
CA ILE A 16 -13.95 -8.86 8.73
C ILE A 16 -15.23 -8.37 9.43
N GLY A 17 -15.96 -9.24 10.10
CA GLY A 17 -17.15 -8.87 10.87
C GLY A 17 -16.83 -7.94 12.07
N LEU A 18 -15.67 -8.08 12.71
CA LEU A 18 -15.28 -7.26 13.86
C LEU A 18 -14.68 -5.89 13.44
N VAL A 19 -14.03 -5.79 12.29
CA VAL A 19 -13.45 -4.52 11.81
C VAL A 19 -14.51 -3.65 11.14
N VAL A 20 -15.49 -4.24 10.47
CA VAL A 20 -16.61 -3.50 9.86
C VAL A 20 -17.57 -2.93 10.91
N SER A 21 -17.72 -3.60 12.05
CA SER A 21 -18.61 -3.10 13.13
C SER A 21 -18.05 -1.90 13.91
N SER A 22 -16.75 -1.60 13.80
CA SER A 22 -16.14 -0.42 14.48
C SER A 22 -16.12 0.84 13.61
N PHE A 23 -16.45 0.75 12.33
CA PHE A 23 -16.55 1.87 11.40
C PHE A 23 -17.89 1.82 10.67
N ALA A 24 -18.98 2.02 11.38
CA ALA A 24 -20.19 2.54 10.76
C ALA A 24 -19.91 3.99 10.33
N VAL A 25 -19.16 4.17 9.25
CA VAL A 25 -19.23 5.42 8.50
C VAL A 25 -20.64 5.43 7.92
N SER A 26 -21.51 6.23 8.52
CA SER A 26 -22.85 6.46 7.99
C SER A 26 -22.69 7.18 6.66
N PHE A 27 -22.64 6.41 5.56
CA PHE A 27 -22.72 6.98 4.22
C PHE A 27 -24.16 7.50 4.06
N SER A 28 -24.35 8.81 4.14
CA SER A 28 -25.55 9.48 3.64
C SER A 28 -25.77 9.08 2.18
N ALA A 29 -27.01 9.04 1.73
CA ALA A 29 -27.44 8.58 0.41
C ALA A 29 -26.94 9.44 -0.80
N SER A 30 -25.99 10.35 -0.61
CA SER A 30 -25.22 10.95 -1.71
C SER A 30 -24.13 9.98 -2.15
N ALA A 31 -23.94 9.80 -3.44
CA ALA A 31 -22.91 8.94 -4.00
C ALA A 31 -21.55 9.34 -3.43
N VAL A 32 -20.89 8.39 -2.73
CA VAL A 32 -19.54 8.60 -2.16
C VAL A 32 -18.59 8.89 -3.30
N SER A 33 -17.86 9.99 -3.23
CA SER A 33 -16.91 10.39 -4.27
C SER A 33 -15.69 9.45 -4.32
N VAL A 34 -15.05 9.39 -5.48
CA VAL A 34 -13.78 8.64 -5.63
C VAL A 34 -12.71 9.18 -4.66
N ASP A 35 -12.70 10.48 -4.40
CA ASP A 35 -11.79 11.11 -3.44
C ASP A 35 -12.00 10.60 -2.01
N GLU A 36 -13.24 10.52 -1.55
CA GLU A 36 -13.57 10.00 -0.22
C GLU A 36 -13.22 8.52 -0.09
N MET A 37 -13.53 7.71 -1.10
CA MET A 37 -13.15 6.30 -1.15
C MET A 37 -11.63 6.13 -1.12
N THR A 38 -10.89 6.95 -1.89
CA THR A 38 -9.42 6.92 -1.94
C THR A 38 -8.83 7.23 -0.56
N LYS A 39 -9.29 8.30 0.09
CA LYS A 39 -8.84 8.68 1.43
C LYS A 39 -9.13 7.59 2.47
N ALA A 40 -10.32 7.01 2.44
CA ALA A 40 -10.69 5.92 3.33
C ALA A 40 -9.80 4.68 3.12
N ALA A 41 -9.57 4.29 1.86
CA ALA A 41 -8.72 3.15 1.52
C ALA A 41 -7.26 3.38 1.93
N VAL A 42 -6.68 4.57 1.68
CA VAL A 42 -5.31 4.93 2.15
C VAL A 42 -5.20 4.76 3.65
N GLN A 43 -6.18 5.24 4.43
CA GLN A 43 -6.18 5.10 5.88
C GLN A 43 -6.24 3.64 6.34
N ILE A 44 -7.02 2.80 5.68
CA ILE A 44 -7.15 1.38 6.01
C ILE A 44 -5.84 0.65 5.68
N ILE A 45 -5.30 0.85 4.48
CA ILE A 45 -4.07 0.19 4.02
C ILE A 45 -2.90 0.58 4.93
N SER A 46 -2.71 1.87 5.21
CA SER A 46 -1.59 2.34 6.05
C SER A 46 -1.63 1.79 7.48
N ARG A 47 -2.82 1.48 8.01
CA ARG A 47 -2.94 0.85 9.34
C ARG A 47 -2.50 -0.61 9.35
N SER A 48 -2.65 -1.32 8.24
CA SER A 48 -2.30 -2.74 8.12
C SER A 48 -0.87 -2.96 7.61
N GLU A 49 -0.35 -2.07 6.77
CA GLU A 49 0.95 -2.26 6.11
C GLU A 49 2.09 -1.57 6.87
N GLY A 50 1.89 -0.33 7.35
CA GLY A 50 2.96 0.35 8.07
C GLY A 50 2.75 1.83 8.30
N THR A 51 3.81 2.49 8.79
CA THR A 51 3.90 3.93 8.97
C THR A 51 4.86 4.54 7.94
N TYR A 52 4.98 5.87 7.93
CA TYR A 52 5.94 6.55 7.04
C TYR A 52 7.36 5.98 7.10
N GLY A 53 7.84 5.63 8.29
CA GLY A 53 9.22 5.15 8.49
C GLY A 53 9.38 3.62 8.43
N THR A 54 8.33 2.87 8.09
CA THR A 54 8.40 1.40 8.08
C THR A 54 9.31 0.91 6.96
N ILE A 55 10.25 0.02 7.31
CA ILE A 55 11.17 -0.63 6.39
C ILE A 55 11.14 -2.14 6.61
N ASN A 56 10.77 -2.90 5.60
CA ASN A 56 11.07 -4.31 5.49
C ASN A 56 12.32 -4.46 4.61
N ARG A 57 13.46 -4.70 5.24
CA ARG A 57 14.77 -4.70 4.55
C ARG A 57 14.96 -5.85 3.57
N ASN A 58 14.18 -6.92 3.71
CA ASN A 58 14.19 -8.07 2.82
C ASN A 58 12.78 -8.70 2.80
N ASP A 59 11.99 -8.24 1.87
CA ASP A 59 10.66 -8.75 1.60
C ASP A 59 10.70 -9.59 0.32
N ASN A 60 10.80 -10.91 0.49
CA ASN A 60 10.94 -11.86 -0.63
C ASN A 60 12.07 -11.53 -1.62
N GLY A 61 13.21 -11.08 -1.10
CA GLY A 61 14.41 -10.82 -1.90
C GLY A 61 14.60 -9.37 -2.34
N ALA A 62 13.65 -8.49 -2.06
CA ALA A 62 13.80 -7.05 -2.28
C ALA A 62 13.32 -6.26 -1.06
N VAL A 63 13.54 -4.94 -1.04
CA VAL A 63 13.07 -4.05 0.03
C VAL A 63 11.62 -3.66 -0.18
N SER A 64 10.87 -3.51 0.94
CA SER A 64 9.58 -2.80 0.98
C SER A 64 9.66 -1.64 1.96
N ILE A 65 9.11 -0.46 1.61
CA ILE A 65 9.26 0.76 2.39
C ILE A 65 7.96 1.57 2.50
N GLY A 66 7.88 2.33 3.59
CA GLY A 66 6.86 3.35 3.79
C GLY A 66 5.49 2.82 4.14
N MET A 67 4.51 3.73 4.14
CA MET A 67 3.18 3.50 4.69
C MET A 67 2.33 2.48 3.93
N LEU A 68 2.58 2.25 2.64
CA LEU A 68 1.91 1.21 1.83
C LEU A 68 2.84 0.04 1.47
N GLN A 69 4.03 -0.04 2.07
CA GLN A 69 5.03 -1.07 1.80
C GLN A 69 5.36 -1.19 0.31
N TRP A 70 5.69 -0.04 -0.33
CA TRP A 70 6.14 -0.04 -1.73
C TRP A 70 7.35 -0.94 -1.90
N HIS A 71 7.22 -1.92 -2.80
CA HIS A 71 8.19 -2.98 -3.00
C HIS A 71 9.14 -2.69 -4.19
N ALA A 72 10.40 -3.11 -4.07
CA ALA A 72 11.37 -3.17 -5.16
C ALA A 72 11.51 -1.83 -5.95
N ASP A 73 11.28 -1.83 -7.25
CA ASP A 73 11.40 -0.64 -8.10
C ASP A 73 10.45 0.49 -7.69
N ARG A 74 9.31 0.17 -7.07
CA ARG A 74 8.41 1.20 -6.56
C ARG A 74 9.01 1.90 -5.34
N ALA A 75 9.76 1.17 -4.50
CA ALA A 75 10.54 1.74 -3.41
C ALA A 75 11.63 2.69 -3.94
N LEU A 76 12.35 2.29 -4.99
CA LEU A 76 13.36 3.13 -5.64
C LEU A 76 12.76 4.44 -6.18
N GLN A 77 11.60 4.35 -6.87
CA GLN A 77 10.90 5.53 -7.38
C GLN A 77 10.51 6.51 -6.27
N LEU A 78 9.98 5.99 -5.15
CA LEU A 78 9.66 6.81 -3.98
C LEU A 78 10.91 7.49 -3.40
N MET A 79 11.98 6.74 -3.14
CA MET A 79 13.23 7.28 -2.61
C MET A 79 13.80 8.38 -3.51
N ARG A 80 13.81 8.19 -4.84
CA ARG A 80 14.20 9.22 -5.81
C ARG A 80 13.34 10.46 -5.75
N SER A 81 12.03 10.28 -5.67
CA SER A 81 11.09 11.40 -5.62
C SER A 81 11.31 12.28 -4.39
N ILE A 82 11.65 11.65 -3.26
CA ILE A 82 11.99 12.35 -2.01
C ILE A 82 13.34 13.05 -2.14
N ALA A 83 14.36 12.34 -2.65
CA ALA A 83 15.70 12.88 -2.82
C ALA A 83 15.73 14.08 -3.79
N ASN A 84 14.92 14.05 -4.84
CA ASN A 84 14.76 15.19 -5.76
C ASN A 84 14.00 16.35 -5.13
N ALA A 85 13.10 16.10 -4.19
CA ALA A 85 12.34 17.17 -3.52
C ALA A 85 13.17 17.93 -2.46
N ASP A 86 14.11 17.24 -1.83
CA ASP A 86 15.02 17.82 -0.83
C ASP A 86 16.41 17.14 -0.93
N THR A 87 17.17 17.56 -1.93
CA THR A 87 18.50 17.00 -2.23
C THR A 87 19.47 17.13 -1.07
N GLY A 88 19.48 18.28 -0.39
CA GLY A 88 20.42 18.54 0.72
C GLY A 88 20.18 17.60 1.90
N SER A 89 18.93 17.47 2.34
CA SER A 89 18.57 16.54 3.41
C SER A 89 18.82 15.09 2.98
N ALA A 90 18.49 14.73 1.74
CA ALA A 90 18.70 13.37 1.25
C ALA A 90 20.16 12.96 1.23
N GLN A 91 21.05 13.84 0.75
CA GLN A 91 22.51 13.58 0.76
C GLN A 91 23.05 13.45 2.19
N SER A 92 22.62 14.33 3.09
CA SER A 92 23.03 14.29 4.49
C SER A 92 22.58 13.02 5.22
N ILE A 93 21.35 12.57 4.98
CA ILE A 93 20.75 11.43 5.68
C ILE A 93 21.26 10.10 5.11
N LEU A 94 21.32 9.97 3.78
CA LEU A 94 21.71 8.71 3.12
C LEU A 94 23.23 8.52 3.07
N GLY A 95 23.99 9.61 3.12
CA GLY A 95 25.42 9.62 2.78
C GLY A 95 25.65 9.47 1.28
N SER A 96 26.86 9.80 0.82
CA SER A 96 27.16 9.89 -0.62
C SER A 96 26.94 8.58 -1.38
N THR A 97 27.36 7.46 -0.81
CA THR A 97 27.27 6.15 -1.49
C THR A 97 25.83 5.72 -1.73
N PHE A 98 25.00 5.73 -0.67
CA PHE A 98 23.60 5.29 -0.78
C PHE A 98 22.75 6.29 -1.56
N TYR A 99 23.00 7.61 -1.39
CA TYR A 99 22.38 8.64 -2.21
C TYR A 99 22.65 8.44 -3.71
N ASN A 100 23.92 8.23 -4.09
CA ASN A 100 24.29 8.00 -5.49
C ASN A 100 23.62 6.73 -6.03
N GLU A 101 23.56 5.64 -5.24
CA GLU A 101 22.81 4.44 -5.63
C GLU A 101 21.34 4.75 -5.89
N VAL A 102 20.64 5.44 -4.95
CA VAL A 102 19.24 5.85 -5.14
C VAL A 102 19.05 6.61 -6.44
N MET A 103 19.97 7.51 -6.78
CA MET A 103 19.83 8.35 -7.97
C MET A 103 20.16 7.64 -9.28
N THR A 104 21.04 6.63 -9.27
CA THR A 104 21.60 6.03 -10.50
C THR A 104 21.22 4.57 -10.74
N ALA A 105 20.75 3.84 -9.73
CA ALA A 105 20.38 2.45 -9.88
C ALA A 105 19.30 2.27 -10.96
N SER A 106 19.45 1.28 -11.83
CA SER A 106 18.45 0.96 -12.85
C SER A 106 17.23 0.24 -12.29
N SER A 107 17.41 -0.56 -11.21
CA SER A 107 16.36 -1.37 -10.60
C SER A 107 16.73 -1.77 -9.17
N TRP A 108 15.69 -2.01 -8.35
CA TRP A 108 15.77 -2.60 -7.01
C TRP A 108 15.03 -3.93 -6.88
N ASN A 109 14.76 -4.63 -7.97
CA ASN A 109 13.97 -5.88 -7.97
C ASN A 109 14.61 -7.03 -7.15
N SER A 110 15.89 -6.91 -6.80
CA SER A 110 16.59 -7.84 -5.91
C SER A 110 17.44 -7.12 -4.84
N ARG A 111 17.14 -5.84 -4.58
CA ARG A 111 17.89 -5.03 -3.62
C ARG A 111 17.33 -5.18 -2.22
N THR A 112 18.15 -5.64 -1.29
CA THR A 112 17.87 -5.69 0.14
C THR A 112 18.71 -4.64 0.87
N PHE A 113 18.26 -4.16 2.03
CA PHE A 113 18.99 -3.16 2.81
C PHE A 113 19.77 -3.79 3.96
N SER A 114 20.98 -3.27 4.23
CA SER A 114 21.66 -3.43 5.50
C SER A 114 20.88 -2.73 6.63
N ALA A 115 21.26 -2.97 7.89
CA ALA A 115 20.65 -2.29 9.02
C ALA A 115 20.86 -0.76 8.95
N ALA A 116 22.06 -0.32 8.56
CA ALA A 116 22.40 1.10 8.45
C ALA A 116 21.59 1.78 7.33
N GLU A 117 21.48 1.16 6.16
CA GLU A 117 20.66 1.67 5.05
C GLU A 117 19.18 1.72 5.41
N GLY A 118 18.65 0.70 6.10
CA GLY A 118 17.28 0.70 6.59
C GLY A 118 17.00 1.86 7.54
N THR A 119 17.95 2.17 8.44
CA THR A 119 17.84 3.34 9.34
C THR A 119 17.88 4.65 8.56
N ALA A 120 18.81 4.80 7.62
CA ALA A 120 18.92 6.01 6.79
C ALA A 120 17.67 6.21 5.92
N ALA A 121 17.16 5.15 5.30
CA ALA A 121 15.92 5.19 4.52
C ALA A 121 14.71 5.60 5.39
N SER A 122 14.55 5.00 6.59
CA SER A 122 13.50 5.37 7.54
C SER A 122 13.56 6.85 7.94
N ASN A 123 14.76 7.36 8.20
CA ASN A 123 14.97 8.76 8.52
C ASN A 123 14.57 9.67 7.35
N LEU A 124 14.92 9.32 6.11
CA LEU A 124 14.53 10.07 4.92
C LEU A 124 13.01 10.07 4.72
N LEU A 125 12.39 8.91 4.84
CA LEU A 125 10.93 8.74 4.69
C LEU A 125 10.13 9.54 5.71
N THR A 126 10.67 9.78 6.91
CA THR A 126 9.99 10.54 7.97
C THR A 126 10.21 12.05 7.93
N THR A 127 11.03 12.56 7.01
CA THR A 127 11.16 14.01 6.75
C THR A 127 9.83 14.60 6.24
N ALA A 128 9.69 15.91 6.26
CA ALA A 128 8.52 16.58 5.68
C ALA A 128 8.35 16.25 4.19
N ALA A 129 9.44 16.27 3.42
CA ALA A 129 9.44 15.86 2.01
C ALA A 129 9.05 14.39 1.85
N GLY A 130 9.60 13.50 2.70
CA GLY A 130 9.31 12.08 2.70
C GLY A 130 7.83 11.78 2.93
N LYS A 131 7.22 12.39 3.94
CA LYS A 131 5.78 12.25 4.22
C LYS A 131 4.93 12.76 3.07
N SER A 132 5.20 13.97 2.59
CA SER A 132 4.46 14.58 1.48
C SER A 132 4.51 13.73 0.20
N LYS A 133 5.67 13.14 -0.14
CA LYS A 133 5.79 12.26 -1.31
C LYS A 133 5.06 10.94 -1.13
N GLN A 134 5.07 10.38 0.08
CA GLN A 134 4.31 9.18 0.38
C GLN A 134 2.80 9.43 0.31
N ASP A 135 2.31 10.53 0.87
CA ASP A 135 0.88 10.89 0.80
C ASP A 135 0.40 11.04 -0.64
N ALA A 136 1.16 11.76 -1.47
CA ALA A 136 0.83 11.94 -2.88
C ALA A 136 0.86 10.61 -3.66
N LEU A 137 1.85 9.76 -3.41
CA LEU A 137 2.00 8.46 -4.06
C LEU A 137 0.88 7.50 -3.63
N ALA A 138 0.59 7.44 -2.33
CA ALA A 138 -0.48 6.61 -1.78
C ALA A 138 -1.84 7.00 -2.36
N TYR A 139 -2.13 8.30 -2.42
CA TYR A 139 -3.36 8.79 -3.02
C TYR A 139 -3.47 8.36 -4.50
N SER A 140 -2.42 8.57 -5.28
CA SER A 140 -2.39 8.20 -6.70
C SER A 140 -2.56 6.70 -6.93
N ASP A 141 -1.83 5.87 -6.18
CA ASP A 141 -1.88 4.42 -6.32
C ASP A 141 -3.27 3.89 -5.94
N VAL A 142 -3.79 4.30 -4.80
CA VAL A 142 -5.09 3.83 -4.29
C VAL A 142 -6.25 4.32 -5.18
N GLN A 143 -6.18 5.53 -5.73
CA GLN A 143 -7.14 5.98 -6.74
C GLN A 143 -7.12 5.06 -7.97
N GLY A 144 -5.94 4.63 -8.40
CA GLY A 144 -5.78 3.63 -9.47
C GLY A 144 -6.40 2.28 -9.11
N TYR A 145 -6.26 1.82 -7.86
CA TYR A 145 -6.86 0.56 -7.39
C TYR A 145 -8.40 0.63 -7.39
N ILE A 146 -8.97 1.74 -6.92
CA ILE A 146 -10.43 1.98 -6.95
C ILE A 146 -10.92 1.98 -8.40
N SER A 147 -10.22 2.69 -9.30
CA SER A 147 -10.57 2.71 -10.72
C SER A 147 -10.50 1.31 -11.35
N ALA A 148 -9.50 0.51 -10.97
CA ALA A 148 -9.42 -0.89 -11.41
C ALA A 148 -10.62 -1.73 -10.95
N GLY A 149 -11.10 -1.51 -9.71
CA GLY A 149 -12.31 -2.14 -9.19
C GLY A 149 -13.57 -1.72 -9.94
N GLN A 150 -13.71 -0.43 -10.21
CA GLN A 150 -14.82 0.10 -11.01
C GLN A 150 -14.87 -0.50 -12.42
N ASN A 151 -13.71 -0.66 -13.06
CA ASN A 151 -13.59 -1.30 -14.37
C ASN A 151 -13.99 -2.78 -14.38
N LEU A 152 -14.02 -3.42 -13.21
CA LEU A 152 -14.56 -4.78 -13.01
C LEU A 152 -16.07 -4.79 -12.71
N GLY A 153 -16.74 -3.62 -12.74
CA GLY A 153 -18.17 -3.49 -12.48
C GLY A 153 -18.53 -3.36 -11.00
N ILE A 154 -17.57 -3.19 -10.10
CA ILE A 154 -17.85 -2.95 -8.68
C ILE A 154 -18.40 -1.53 -8.54
N SER A 155 -19.64 -1.40 -8.03
CA SER A 155 -20.30 -0.10 -7.82
C SER A 155 -20.45 0.27 -6.34
N ASN A 156 -20.40 -0.69 -5.44
CA ASN A 156 -20.51 -0.45 -4.00
C ASN A 156 -19.24 0.17 -3.44
N ALA A 157 -19.34 1.35 -2.80
CA ALA A 157 -18.20 2.09 -2.28
C ALA A 157 -17.38 1.31 -1.23
N GLY A 158 -18.04 0.61 -0.31
CA GLY A 158 -17.35 -0.21 0.69
C GLY A 158 -16.58 -1.37 0.07
N VAL A 159 -17.15 -2.01 -0.95
CA VAL A 159 -16.49 -3.09 -1.70
C VAL A 159 -15.30 -2.55 -2.49
N LEU A 160 -15.39 -1.36 -3.09
CA LEU A 160 -14.27 -0.70 -3.77
C LEU A 160 -13.11 -0.37 -2.83
N VAL A 161 -13.42 0.14 -1.65
CA VAL A 161 -12.39 0.43 -0.61
C VAL A 161 -11.70 -0.86 -0.17
N TYR A 162 -12.46 -1.93 0.07
CA TYR A 162 -11.89 -3.23 0.43
C TYR A 162 -11.11 -3.86 -0.73
N TYR A 163 -11.60 -3.73 -1.97
CA TYR A 163 -10.87 -4.17 -3.16
C TYR A 163 -9.52 -3.45 -3.30
N ALA A 164 -9.46 -2.15 -3.01
CA ALA A 164 -8.22 -1.39 -3.05
C ALA A 164 -7.21 -1.89 -2.01
N GLU A 165 -7.64 -2.26 -0.81
CA GLU A 165 -6.78 -2.89 0.21
C GLU A 165 -6.21 -4.23 -0.28
N LEU A 166 -7.04 -5.09 -0.84
CA LEU A 166 -6.59 -6.36 -1.42
C LEU A 166 -5.66 -6.16 -2.62
N TYR A 167 -5.90 -5.13 -3.43
CA TYR A 167 -5.07 -4.79 -4.58
C TYR A 167 -3.67 -4.34 -4.16
N ASN A 168 -3.55 -3.60 -3.06
CA ASN A 168 -2.25 -3.22 -2.47
C ASN A 168 -1.40 -4.44 -2.10
N ARG A 169 -2.03 -5.50 -1.57
CA ARG A 169 -1.37 -6.79 -1.30
C ARG A 169 -1.01 -7.57 -2.56
N GLY A 170 -1.57 -7.21 -3.69
CA GLY A 170 -1.31 -7.77 -5.02
C GLY A 170 -2.57 -7.95 -5.85
N MET A 171 -2.54 -7.48 -7.09
CA MET A 171 -3.65 -7.59 -8.05
C MET A 171 -4.18 -9.03 -8.20
N GLY A 172 -3.29 -10.01 -8.19
CA GLY A 172 -3.67 -11.44 -8.27
C GLY A 172 -4.45 -11.91 -7.03
N VAL A 173 -4.15 -11.38 -5.85
CA VAL A 173 -4.89 -11.67 -4.60
C VAL A 173 -6.28 -11.05 -4.70
N ALA A 174 -6.38 -9.78 -5.05
CA ALA A 174 -7.65 -9.08 -5.21
C ALA A 174 -8.59 -9.80 -6.17
N ARG A 175 -8.11 -10.16 -7.37
CA ARG A 175 -8.90 -10.90 -8.37
C ARG A 175 -9.35 -12.27 -7.90
N ARG A 176 -8.50 -13.04 -7.22
CA ARG A 176 -8.89 -14.36 -6.69
C ARG A 176 -9.99 -14.28 -5.65
N ILE A 177 -9.89 -13.32 -4.72
CA ILE A 177 -10.88 -13.11 -3.68
C ILE A 177 -12.20 -12.63 -4.30
N LEU A 178 -12.14 -11.70 -5.23
CA LEU A 178 -13.30 -11.20 -5.95
C LEU A 178 -14.02 -12.33 -6.71
N ASN A 179 -13.29 -13.17 -7.46
CA ASN A 179 -13.86 -14.30 -8.17
C ASN A 179 -14.47 -15.36 -7.23
N ALA A 180 -13.84 -15.60 -6.08
CA ALA A 180 -14.39 -16.51 -5.08
C ALA A 180 -15.71 -15.99 -4.49
N ALA A 181 -15.78 -14.69 -4.23
CA ALA A 181 -17.00 -14.03 -3.75
C ALA A 181 -18.12 -14.06 -4.81
N ALA A 182 -17.79 -13.82 -6.08
CA ALA A 182 -18.76 -13.88 -7.18
C ALA A 182 -19.36 -15.26 -7.40
N ASN A 183 -18.55 -16.31 -7.27
CA ASN A 183 -19.03 -17.68 -7.39
C ASN A 183 -19.92 -18.11 -6.21
N GLY A 184 -19.96 -17.35 -5.13
CA GLY A 184 -20.80 -17.55 -3.95
C GLY A 184 -21.98 -16.59 -3.81
N GLY A 185 -22.15 -15.62 -4.70
CA GLY A 185 -23.21 -14.58 -4.66
C GLY A 185 -22.74 -13.23 -5.19
N ALA A 186 -23.68 -12.44 -5.64
CA ALA A 186 -23.45 -11.22 -6.42
C ALA A 186 -22.62 -10.12 -5.73
N TYR A 187 -21.87 -9.36 -6.52
CA TYR A 187 -21.17 -8.11 -6.16
C TYR A 187 -22.13 -6.91 -6.02
N SER A 188 -23.26 -7.03 -5.41
CA SER A 188 -24.20 -5.90 -5.28
C SER A 188 -24.03 -5.17 -3.95
#